data_a79f93900a9892210d0e9460749172cf
#
_entry.id   a79f93900a9892210d0e9460749172cf
#
_cell.length_a   1.000
_cell.length_b   1.000
_cell.length_c   1.000
_cell.angle_alpha   90.00
_cell.angle_beta   90.00
_cell.angle_gamma   90.00
#
_symmetry.space_group_name_H-M   'P 1'
#
loop_
_entity.id
_entity.type
_entity.pdbx_description
1 polymer ?
#
loop_
_entity_poly.entity_id
_entity_poly.type
_entity_poly.pdbx_seq_one_letter_code
_entity_poly.pdbx_strand_id
1 'polypeptide(L)'
;SRNLWKILFGISLGLNLLIVGAIGGAMIRMSKGPVANHRASGLLYMRALNFEDKKLLRQEIFKNKDNHKREMAKEHRVYTSAITILKRHPFDQNAFETLLDEQKKYANSRQRLARIALVKHIGNMTKQERMIYAKRLENLINRKRK
;
A
#
# COMPACT_ATOMS: atom_id res chain seq x y z
N SER A 1 51.95 11.93 -8.98
CA SER A 1 50.60 11.55 -9.36
C SER A 1 49.87 10.64 -8.35
N ARG A 2 50.55 10.12 -7.34
CA ARG A 2 49.98 9.23 -6.30
C ARG A 2 48.95 9.95 -5.39
N ASN A 3 48.96 11.27 -5.30
CA ASN A 3 48.00 12.05 -4.54
C ASN A 3 46.73 12.39 -5.35
N LEU A 4 46.83 12.48 -6.66
CA LEU A 4 45.68 12.66 -7.55
C LEU A 4 44.68 11.44 -7.51
N TRP A 5 45.22 10.23 -7.38
CA TRP A 5 44.40 9.02 -7.28
C TRP A 5 43.64 8.96 -5.97
N LYS A 6 44.21 9.40 -4.87
CA LYS A 6 43.56 9.51 -3.55
C LYS A 6 42.41 10.53 -3.57
N ILE A 7 42.63 11.65 -4.26
CA ILE A 7 41.64 12.73 -4.41
C ILE A 7 40.49 12.24 -5.28
N LEU A 8 40.75 11.57 -6.42
CA LEU A 8 39.75 10.98 -7.29
C LEU A 8 38.93 9.90 -6.56
N PHE A 9 39.58 9.06 -5.78
CA PHE A 9 38.89 8.03 -4.98
C PHE A 9 38.01 8.67 -3.90
N GLY A 10 38.47 9.72 -3.22
CA GLY A 10 37.67 10.46 -2.23
C GLY A 10 36.43 11.13 -2.84
N ILE A 11 36.55 11.71 -4.03
CA ILE A 11 35.46 12.34 -4.77
C ILE A 11 34.44 11.26 -5.20
N SER A 12 34.90 10.14 -5.72
CA SER A 12 34.04 9.02 -6.14
C SER A 12 33.26 8.42 -4.96
N LEU A 13 33.92 8.23 -3.82
CA LEU A 13 33.30 7.72 -2.60
C LEU A 13 32.26 8.72 -2.03
N GLY A 14 32.59 10.02 -2.04
CA GLY A 14 31.68 11.09 -1.62
C GLY A 14 30.43 11.17 -2.50
N LEU A 15 30.58 11.03 -3.81
CA LEU A 15 29.48 11.04 -4.76
C LEU A 15 28.57 9.82 -4.57
N ASN A 16 29.14 8.63 -4.36
CA ASN A 16 28.36 7.43 -4.07
C ASN A 16 27.57 7.54 -2.76
N LEU A 17 28.16 8.06 -1.68
CA LEU A 17 27.49 8.31 -0.41
C LEU A 17 26.37 9.34 -0.54
N LEU A 18 26.54 10.36 -1.39
CA LEU A 18 25.55 11.39 -1.64
C LEU A 18 24.32 10.80 -2.39
N ILE A 19 24.55 9.91 -3.35
CA ILE A 19 23.48 9.20 -4.08
C ILE A 19 22.73 8.26 -3.13
N VAL A 20 23.43 7.47 -2.32
CA VAL A 20 22.81 6.58 -1.32
C VAL A 20 22.04 7.37 -0.28
N GLY A 21 22.59 8.49 0.19
CA GLY A 21 21.92 9.41 1.13
C GLY A 21 20.67 10.08 0.54
N ALA A 22 20.72 10.49 -0.73
CA ALA A 22 19.59 11.09 -1.42
C ALA A 22 18.47 10.09 -1.65
N ILE A 23 18.79 8.87 -2.10
CA ILE A 23 17.80 7.79 -2.31
C ILE A 23 17.23 7.31 -0.97
N GLY A 24 18.05 7.08 0.04
CA GLY A 24 17.63 6.69 1.37
C GLY A 24 16.80 7.77 2.06
N GLY A 25 17.21 9.03 1.97
CA GLY A 25 16.49 10.18 2.50
C GLY A 25 15.15 10.43 1.79
N ALA A 26 15.10 10.24 0.46
CA ALA A 26 13.88 10.32 -0.32
C ALA A 26 12.89 9.20 0.05
N MET A 27 13.34 7.96 0.24
CA MET A 27 12.49 6.85 0.69
C MET A 27 11.89 7.10 2.07
N ILE A 28 12.65 7.62 3.02
CA ILE A 28 12.16 7.97 4.37
C ILE A 28 11.17 9.14 4.29
N ARG A 29 11.40 10.10 3.41
CA ARG A 29 10.53 11.27 3.22
C ARG A 29 9.24 10.91 2.48
N MET A 30 9.29 10.02 1.50
CA MET A 30 8.11 9.50 0.80
C MET A 30 7.24 8.62 1.71
N SER A 31 7.79 7.93 2.70
CA SER A 31 7.02 7.20 3.70
C SER A 31 6.28 8.12 4.69
N LYS A 32 6.67 9.41 4.77
CA LYS A 32 6.06 10.45 5.62
C LYS A 32 5.20 11.45 4.85
N GLY A 33 5.05 11.32 3.54
CA GLY A 33 4.30 12.25 2.69
C GLY A 33 2.77 12.17 2.86
N PRO A 34 2.05 13.28 2.57
CA PRO A 34 0.59 13.40 2.77
C PRO A 34 -0.28 12.60 1.79
N VAL A 35 0.30 11.85 0.84
CA VAL A 35 -0.43 10.99 -0.12
C VAL A 35 -1.16 9.82 0.56
N ALA A 36 -0.93 9.62 1.87
CA ALA A 36 -1.57 8.59 2.67
C ALA A 36 -3.06 8.83 3.00
N ASN A 37 -3.64 10.00 2.68
CA ASN A 37 -4.87 10.39 3.34
C ASN A 37 -6.16 9.76 2.81
N HIS A 38 -6.25 9.30 1.56
CA HIS A 38 -7.47 8.66 1.05
C HIS A 38 -7.45 7.12 1.06
N ARG A 39 -6.27 6.49 0.95
CA ARG A 39 -6.12 5.04 1.21
C ARG A 39 -6.02 4.71 2.71
N ALA A 40 -5.72 5.71 3.54
CA ALA A 40 -5.41 5.55 4.95
C ALA A 40 -6.63 5.38 5.86
N SER A 41 -7.86 5.81 5.47
CA SER A 41 -9.01 5.70 6.38
C SER A 41 -9.38 4.25 6.69
N GLY A 42 -9.43 3.37 5.70
CA GLY A 42 -9.66 1.95 5.94
C GLY A 42 -8.51 1.25 6.68
N LEU A 43 -7.29 1.71 6.44
CA LEU A 43 -6.08 1.13 7.05
C LEU A 43 -6.00 1.37 8.56
N LEU A 44 -6.52 2.50 9.06
CA LEU A 44 -6.54 2.80 10.49
C LEU A 44 -7.42 1.81 11.27
N TYR A 45 -8.60 1.49 10.75
CA TYR A 45 -9.48 0.51 11.36
C TYR A 45 -8.83 -0.87 11.43
N MET A 46 -8.13 -1.28 10.36
CA MET A 46 -7.39 -2.54 10.35
C MET A 46 -6.20 -2.53 11.32
N ARG A 47 -5.51 -1.40 11.46
CA ARG A 47 -4.38 -1.25 12.39
C ARG A 47 -4.80 -1.30 13.85
N ALA A 48 -5.99 -0.83 14.19
CA ALA A 48 -6.54 -0.84 15.54
C ALA A 48 -6.91 -2.24 16.03
N LEU A 49 -7.12 -3.22 15.13
CA LEU A 49 -7.33 -4.62 15.49
C LEU A 49 -6.07 -5.20 16.17
N ASN A 50 -6.26 -6.12 17.11
CA ASN A 50 -5.17 -6.91 17.68
C ASN A 50 -4.63 -7.93 16.66
N PHE A 51 -3.62 -8.69 17.05
CA PHE A 51 -2.98 -9.66 16.15
C PHE A 51 -3.94 -10.80 15.76
N GLU A 52 -4.68 -11.35 16.72
CA GLU A 52 -5.61 -12.45 16.50
C GLU A 52 -6.80 -12.01 15.63
N ASP A 53 -7.38 -10.84 15.91
CA ASP A 53 -8.45 -10.28 15.09
C ASP A 53 -8.01 -10.05 13.65
N LYS A 54 -6.78 -9.54 13.44
CA LYS A 54 -6.21 -9.40 12.08
C LYS A 54 -6.07 -10.73 11.37
N LYS A 55 -5.65 -11.76 12.08
CA LYS A 55 -5.49 -13.12 11.54
C LYS A 55 -6.85 -13.71 11.14
N LEU A 56 -7.84 -13.61 12.01
CA LEU A 56 -9.20 -14.08 11.75
C LEU A 56 -9.83 -13.34 10.56
N LEU A 57 -9.71 -12.01 10.53
CA LEU A 57 -10.22 -11.20 9.45
C LEU A 57 -9.55 -11.52 8.11
N ARG A 58 -8.23 -11.74 8.12
CA ARG A 58 -7.50 -12.17 6.93
C ARG A 58 -7.97 -13.53 6.45
N GLN A 59 -8.16 -14.49 7.35
CA GLN A 59 -8.69 -15.80 7.00
C GLN A 59 -10.08 -15.71 6.39
N GLU A 60 -10.97 -14.87 6.93
CA GLU A 60 -12.32 -14.67 6.41
C GLU A 60 -12.29 -14.04 5.00
N ILE A 61 -11.45 -13.02 4.78
CA ILE A 61 -11.29 -12.36 3.47
C ILE A 61 -10.74 -13.35 2.42
N PHE A 62 -9.80 -14.20 2.82
CA PHE A 62 -9.11 -15.15 1.93
C PHE A 62 -9.64 -16.58 2.01
N LYS A 63 -10.79 -16.79 2.63
CA LYS A 63 -11.41 -18.12 2.81
C LYS A 63 -11.62 -18.85 1.48
N ASN A 64 -11.83 -18.09 0.41
CA ASN A 64 -11.95 -18.63 -0.94
C ASN A 64 -10.61 -18.41 -1.71
N LYS A 65 -9.67 -19.33 -1.53
CA LYS A 65 -8.34 -19.29 -2.17
C LYS A 65 -8.40 -19.19 -3.70
N ASP A 66 -9.38 -19.82 -4.32
CA ASP A 66 -9.52 -19.83 -5.78
C ASP A 66 -9.97 -18.45 -6.30
N ASN A 67 -10.88 -17.80 -5.61
CA ASN A 67 -11.25 -16.42 -5.92
C ASN A 67 -10.07 -15.47 -5.75
N HIS A 68 -9.25 -15.65 -4.70
CA HIS A 68 -8.07 -14.82 -4.49
C HIS A 68 -7.05 -14.99 -5.61
N LYS A 69 -6.76 -16.25 -6.03
CA LYS A 69 -5.85 -16.51 -7.16
C LYS A 69 -6.37 -15.90 -8.46
N ARG A 70 -7.69 -15.99 -8.71
CA ARG A 70 -8.33 -15.37 -9.89
C ARG A 70 -8.21 -13.85 -9.87
N GLU A 71 -8.44 -13.23 -8.72
CA GLU A 71 -8.30 -11.77 -8.57
C GLU A 71 -6.86 -11.30 -8.76
N MET A 72 -5.87 -12.02 -8.22
CA MET A 72 -4.46 -11.75 -8.46
C MET A 72 -4.07 -11.90 -9.93
N ALA A 73 -4.59 -12.93 -10.61
CA ALA A 73 -4.35 -13.13 -12.04
C ALA A 73 -4.97 -12.02 -12.90
N LYS A 74 -6.14 -11.51 -12.51
CA LYS A 74 -6.78 -10.35 -13.17
C LYS A 74 -5.94 -9.09 -12.99
N GLU A 75 -5.47 -8.82 -11.78
CA GLU A 75 -4.60 -7.68 -11.50
C GLU A 75 -3.31 -7.74 -12.32
N HIS A 76 -2.67 -8.90 -12.40
CA HIS A 76 -1.48 -9.09 -13.23
C HIS A 76 -1.76 -8.82 -14.71
N ARG A 77 -2.90 -9.27 -15.23
CA ARG A 77 -3.32 -8.99 -16.62
C ARG A 77 -3.50 -7.50 -16.88
N VAL A 78 -4.12 -6.76 -15.94
CA VAL A 78 -4.28 -5.31 -16.06
C VAL A 78 -2.92 -4.62 -16.22
N TYR A 79 -1.92 -4.97 -15.41
CA TYR A 79 -0.58 -4.39 -15.54
C TYR A 79 0.11 -4.79 -16.85
N THR A 80 -0.03 -6.04 -17.28
CA THR A 80 0.52 -6.49 -18.58
C THR A 80 -0.13 -5.75 -19.74
N SER A 81 -1.45 -5.54 -19.69
CA SER A 81 -2.17 -4.75 -20.69
C SER A 81 -1.74 -3.28 -20.68
N ALA A 82 -1.51 -2.69 -19.51
CA ALA A 82 -0.99 -1.33 -19.39
C ALA A 82 0.37 -1.19 -20.09
N ILE A 83 1.29 -2.12 -19.86
CA ILE A 83 2.60 -2.14 -20.51
C ILE A 83 2.44 -2.23 -22.04
N THR A 84 1.52 -3.06 -22.52
CA THR A 84 1.26 -3.22 -23.95
C THR A 84 0.72 -1.95 -24.57
N ILE A 85 -0.24 -1.27 -23.92
CA ILE A 85 -0.81 0.00 -24.42
C ILE A 85 0.26 1.10 -24.44
N LEU A 86 1.08 1.20 -23.39
CA LEU A 86 2.15 2.20 -23.29
C LEU A 86 3.24 2.04 -24.35
N LYS A 87 3.45 0.82 -24.85
CA LYS A 87 4.42 0.53 -25.92
C LYS A 87 3.87 0.75 -27.34
N ARG A 88 2.56 1.00 -27.50
CA ARG A 88 1.97 1.25 -28.82
C ARG A 88 2.33 2.64 -29.35
N HIS A 89 2.47 2.72 -30.65
CA HIS A 89 2.60 3.99 -31.36
C HIS A 89 1.65 3.97 -32.58
N PRO A 90 0.70 4.92 -32.68
CA PRO A 90 0.41 6.01 -31.72
C PRO A 90 -0.13 5.49 -30.38
N PHE A 91 0.08 6.27 -29.32
CA PHE A 91 -0.43 5.95 -27.98
C PHE A 91 -1.96 6.05 -27.96
N ASP A 92 -2.61 4.99 -27.47
CA ASP A 92 -4.06 4.92 -27.35
C ASP A 92 -4.49 5.36 -25.94
N GLN A 93 -4.79 6.66 -25.81
CA GLN A 93 -5.21 7.27 -24.54
C GLN A 93 -6.52 6.67 -24.02
N ASN A 94 -7.49 6.43 -24.91
CA ASN A 94 -8.81 5.92 -24.50
C ASN A 94 -8.71 4.47 -23.98
N ALA A 95 -7.91 3.63 -24.62
CA ALA A 95 -7.65 2.28 -24.15
C ALA A 95 -6.95 2.29 -22.78
N PHE A 96 -6.02 3.23 -22.53
CA PHE A 96 -5.34 3.36 -21.25
C PHE A 96 -6.27 3.84 -20.15
N GLU A 97 -7.13 4.82 -20.42
CA GLU A 97 -8.15 5.32 -19.49
C GLU A 97 -9.15 4.22 -19.09
N THR A 98 -9.65 3.48 -20.09
CA THR A 98 -10.55 2.33 -19.86
C THR A 98 -9.89 1.29 -18.92
N LEU A 99 -8.61 1.01 -19.12
CA LEU A 99 -7.85 0.09 -18.29
C LEU A 99 -7.70 0.58 -16.86
N LEU A 100 -7.47 1.87 -16.64
CA LEU A 100 -7.39 2.48 -15.31
C LEU A 100 -8.74 2.41 -14.57
N ASP A 101 -9.85 2.59 -15.28
CA ASP A 101 -11.19 2.43 -14.73
C ASP A 101 -11.48 0.98 -14.33
N GLU A 102 -11.05 0.02 -15.13
CA GLU A 102 -11.13 -1.39 -14.78
C GLU A 102 -10.32 -1.70 -13.50
N GLN A 103 -9.10 -1.20 -13.40
CA GLN A 103 -8.26 -1.32 -12.20
C GLN A 103 -8.96 -0.75 -10.97
N LYS A 104 -9.60 0.42 -11.10
CA LYS A 104 -10.36 1.05 -10.02
C LYS A 104 -11.55 0.18 -9.56
N LYS A 105 -12.26 -0.45 -10.48
CA LYS A 105 -13.36 -1.39 -10.15
C LYS A 105 -12.86 -2.57 -9.30
N TYR A 106 -11.71 -3.17 -9.66
CA TYR A 106 -11.10 -4.25 -8.86
C TYR A 106 -10.67 -3.78 -7.47
N ALA A 107 -10.03 -2.61 -7.37
CA ALA A 107 -9.64 -2.03 -6.10
C ALA A 107 -10.86 -1.77 -5.19
N ASN A 108 -11.95 -1.23 -5.74
CA ASN A 108 -13.19 -0.98 -5.02
C ASN A 108 -13.86 -2.28 -4.54
N SER A 109 -13.85 -3.32 -5.35
CA SER A 109 -14.39 -4.63 -4.97
C SER A 109 -13.65 -5.23 -3.77
N ARG A 110 -12.33 -5.20 -3.79
CA ARG A 110 -11.50 -5.67 -2.64
C ARG A 110 -11.74 -4.84 -1.38
N GLN A 111 -11.83 -3.53 -1.52
CA GLN A 111 -12.12 -2.64 -0.40
C GLN A 111 -13.51 -2.92 0.19
N ARG A 112 -14.52 -3.19 -0.65
CA ARG A 112 -15.85 -3.57 -0.21
C ARG A 112 -15.85 -4.85 0.60
N LEU A 113 -15.16 -5.90 0.13
CA LEU A 113 -15.04 -7.18 0.84
C LEU A 113 -14.36 -7.00 2.20
N ALA A 114 -13.27 -6.27 2.26
CA ALA A 114 -12.57 -5.99 3.51
C ALA A 114 -13.45 -5.20 4.49
N ARG A 115 -14.25 -4.25 4.00
CA ARG A 115 -15.20 -3.49 4.81
C ARG A 115 -16.31 -4.36 5.38
N ILE A 116 -16.91 -5.24 4.56
CA ILE A 116 -17.95 -6.15 5.01
C ILE A 116 -17.41 -7.08 6.09
N ALA A 117 -16.25 -7.68 5.89
CA ALA A 117 -15.63 -8.56 6.85
C ALA A 117 -15.30 -7.83 8.17
N LEU A 118 -14.79 -6.59 8.09
CA LEU A 118 -14.51 -5.77 9.27
C LEU A 118 -15.77 -5.44 10.06
N VAL A 119 -16.83 -4.99 9.39
CA VAL A 119 -18.11 -4.66 10.05
C VAL A 119 -18.70 -5.88 10.75
N LYS A 120 -18.70 -7.03 10.08
CA LYS A 120 -19.14 -8.31 10.67
C LYS A 120 -18.31 -8.67 11.90
N HIS A 121 -16.98 -8.54 11.81
CA HIS A 121 -16.08 -8.85 12.93
C HIS A 121 -16.34 -7.94 14.12
N ILE A 122 -16.44 -6.62 13.94
CA ILE A 122 -16.74 -5.66 15.00
C ILE A 122 -18.14 -5.90 15.60
N GLY A 123 -19.12 -6.29 14.76
CA GLY A 123 -20.46 -6.63 15.21
C GLY A 123 -20.51 -7.84 16.15
N ASN A 124 -19.59 -8.78 15.97
CA ASN A 124 -19.46 -9.97 16.82
C ASN A 124 -18.67 -9.74 18.11
N MET A 125 -18.00 -8.59 18.25
CA MET A 125 -17.28 -8.23 19.48
C MET A 125 -18.25 -7.98 20.65
N THR A 126 -17.87 -8.39 21.83
CA THR A 126 -18.51 -7.96 23.08
C THR A 126 -18.37 -6.44 23.26
N LYS A 127 -19.19 -5.86 24.14
CA LYS A 127 -19.07 -4.44 24.51
C LYS A 127 -17.65 -4.09 24.96
N GLN A 128 -17.04 -4.95 25.76
CA GLN A 128 -15.70 -4.72 26.32
C GLN A 128 -14.61 -4.75 25.24
N GLU A 129 -14.66 -5.70 24.32
CA GLU A 129 -13.74 -5.80 23.18
C GLU A 129 -13.85 -4.58 22.25
N ARG A 130 -15.09 -4.13 21.95
CA ARG A 130 -15.31 -2.90 21.17
C ARG A 130 -14.75 -1.66 21.85
N MET A 131 -14.85 -1.54 23.17
CA MET A 131 -14.26 -0.42 23.91
C MET A 131 -12.72 -0.44 23.82
N ILE A 132 -12.11 -1.61 23.98
CA ILE A 132 -10.65 -1.77 23.83
C ILE A 132 -10.22 -1.42 22.40
N TYR A 133 -10.96 -1.89 21.40
CA TYR A 133 -10.72 -1.56 19.99
C TYR A 133 -10.83 -0.05 19.73
N ALA A 134 -11.88 0.61 20.24
CA ALA A 134 -12.07 2.06 20.13
C ALA A 134 -10.91 2.85 20.73
N LYS A 135 -10.43 2.45 21.92
CA LYS A 135 -9.27 3.08 22.56
C LYS A 135 -7.97 2.92 21.74
N ARG A 136 -7.77 1.76 21.11
CA ARG A 136 -6.62 1.58 20.19
C ARG A 136 -6.72 2.48 18.96
N LEU A 137 -7.91 2.62 18.38
CA LEU A 137 -8.17 3.50 17.25
C LEU A 137 -7.90 4.97 17.62
N GLU A 138 -8.39 5.41 18.77
CA GLU A 138 -8.16 6.75 19.31
C GLU A 138 -6.66 7.04 19.48
N ASN A 139 -5.92 6.11 20.07
CA ASN A 139 -4.48 6.22 20.23
C ASN A 139 -3.74 6.33 18.89
N LEU A 140 -4.19 5.63 17.84
CA LEU A 140 -3.61 5.74 16.50
C LEU A 140 -3.88 7.08 15.84
N ILE A 141 -5.06 7.67 16.08
CA ILE A 141 -5.43 9.00 15.57
C ILE A 141 -4.59 10.08 16.26
N ASN A 142 -4.45 9.99 17.58
CA ASN A 142 -3.71 10.97 18.39
C ASN A 142 -2.20 10.94 18.12
N ARG A 143 -1.61 9.76 17.83
CA ARG A 143 -0.19 9.65 17.41
C ARG A 143 0.13 10.34 16.08
N LYS A 144 -0.85 10.53 15.20
CA LYS A 144 -0.66 11.22 13.92
C LYS A 144 -0.70 12.75 14.03
N ARG A 145 -1.13 13.29 15.18
CA ARG A 145 -1.21 14.73 15.42
C ARG A 145 0.06 15.34 16.04
N LYS A 146 0.99 14.50 16.47
CA LYS A 146 2.34 14.91 16.91
C LYS A 146 3.35 14.60 15.80
#